data_95932c4743afe3370428c04c6d689f6f
#
_entry.id   95932c4743afe3370428c04c6d689f6f
#
_cell.length_a   1.000
_cell.length_b   1.000
_cell.length_c   1.000
_cell.angle_alpha   90.00
_cell.angle_beta   90.00
_cell.angle_gamma   90.00
#
_symmetry.space_group_name_H-M   'P 1'
#
loop_
_entity.id
_entity.type
_entity.pdbx_description
1 polymer ?
#
loop_
_entity_poly.entity_id
_entity_poly.type
_entity_poly.pdbx_seq_one_letter_code
_entity_poly.pdbx_strand_id
1 'polypeptide(L)'
;MIRVRIRRTFQTKNHSREKYNVPHIDVKDHLPYKTLLYYVDDSDGDSVFFKNTVSDNILLDTDAVIDKKISPKKGRAVYFDGDIYHSGNCPIDFNKRTVINFDFKV
;
A
#
# COMPACT_ATOMS: atom_id res chain seq x y z
N MET A 1 15.02 -10.98 6.37
CA MET A 1 13.60 -10.59 6.54
C MET A 1 13.48 -9.62 7.70
N ILE A 2 12.89 -8.46 7.48
CA ILE A 2 12.63 -7.50 8.55
C ILE A 2 11.29 -7.80 9.19
N ARG A 3 10.26 -7.98 8.38
CA ARG A 3 8.89 -8.16 8.88
C ARG A 3 8.00 -8.83 7.86
N VAL A 4 7.10 -9.70 8.35
CA VAL A 4 6.00 -10.25 7.57
C VAL A 4 4.71 -9.87 8.29
N ARG A 5 3.73 -9.33 7.54
CA ARG A 5 2.47 -8.90 8.13
C ARG A 5 1.31 -9.22 7.19
N ILE A 6 0.26 -9.83 7.74
CA ILE A 6 -0.99 -10.06 7.04
C ILE A 6 -1.94 -8.91 7.39
N ARG A 7 -2.48 -8.28 6.36
CA ARG A 7 -3.42 -7.17 6.50
C ARG A 7 -4.75 -7.53 5.87
N ARG A 8 -5.83 -7.32 6.61
CA ARG A 8 -7.20 -7.44 6.09
C ARG A 8 -7.93 -6.14 6.31
N THR A 9 -8.44 -5.58 5.22
CA THR A 9 -9.17 -4.30 5.22
C THR A 9 -10.59 -4.57 4.76
N PHE A 10 -11.57 -4.00 5.48
CA PHE A 10 -12.98 -4.20 5.20
C PHE A 10 -13.60 -2.97 4.57
N GLN A 11 -14.78 -3.15 3.96
CA GLN A 11 -15.57 -2.04 3.46
C GLN A 11 -15.86 -1.03 4.56
N THR A 12 -15.93 0.25 4.17
CA THR A 12 -16.42 1.32 5.02
C THR A 12 -17.48 2.12 4.27
N LYS A 13 -18.46 2.66 5.00
CA LYS A 13 -19.60 3.35 4.37
C LYS A 13 -19.22 4.61 3.59
N ASN A 14 -18.14 5.27 3.98
CA ASN A 14 -17.77 6.58 3.45
C ASN A 14 -16.57 6.55 2.50
N HIS A 15 -16.14 5.36 2.08
CA HIS A 15 -15.00 5.24 1.19
C HIS A 15 -15.43 5.29 -0.28
N SER A 16 -14.61 5.87 -1.14
CA SER A 16 -14.86 5.93 -2.58
C SER A 16 -13.58 5.60 -3.34
N ARG A 17 -13.70 5.34 -4.65
CA ARG A 17 -12.56 4.98 -5.49
C ARG A 17 -11.53 6.10 -5.64
N GLU A 18 -11.95 7.35 -5.50
CA GLU A 18 -11.07 8.52 -5.58
C GLU A 18 -10.28 8.77 -4.30
N LYS A 19 -10.74 8.19 -3.19
CA LYS A 19 -10.07 8.35 -1.90
C LYS A 19 -9.01 7.29 -1.71
N TYR A 20 -8.02 7.60 -0.87
CA TYR A 20 -7.01 6.66 -0.44
C TYR A 20 -6.72 6.89 1.04
N ASN A 21 -6.25 5.84 1.71
CA ASN A 21 -5.83 5.95 3.10
C ASN A 21 -4.51 6.73 3.19
N VAL A 22 -4.14 7.12 4.40
CA VAL A 22 -2.96 7.96 4.61
C VAL A 22 -1.71 7.33 3.98
N PRO A 23 -0.99 8.06 3.10
CA PRO A 23 0.28 7.59 2.56
C PRO A 23 1.30 7.36 3.67
N HIS A 24 2.06 6.27 3.57
CA HIS A 24 3.01 5.91 4.62
C HIS A 24 4.21 5.15 4.07
N ILE A 25 5.22 5.02 4.92
CA ILE A 25 6.38 4.15 4.78
C ILE A 25 6.28 3.11 5.89
N ASP A 26 6.47 1.82 5.57
CA ASP A 26 6.23 0.74 6.53
C ASP A 26 7.21 0.75 7.71
N VAL A 27 8.51 0.78 7.43
CA VAL A 27 9.54 0.64 8.47
C VAL A 27 10.66 1.66 8.23
N LYS A 28 10.43 2.92 8.60
CA LYS A 28 11.37 4.01 8.32
C LYS A 28 12.77 3.77 8.87
N ASP A 29 12.86 3.14 10.05
CA ASP A 29 14.14 2.94 10.74
C ASP A 29 15.01 1.86 10.09
N HIS A 30 14.49 1.10 9.14
CA HIS A 30 15.18 0.00 8.49
C HIS A 30 15.56 0.27 7.03
N LEU A 31 15.42 1.50 6.56
CA LEU A 31 15.84 1.87 5.21
C LEU A 31 17.34 1.72 5.02
N PRO A 32 17.83 1.27 3.84
CA PRO A 32 17.03 0.85 2.70
C PRO A 32 16.53 -0.60 2.82
N TYR A 33 15.35 -0.87 2.30
CA TYR A 33 14.79 -2.22 2.22
C TYR A 33 13.83 -2.30 1.04
N LYS A 34 13.41 -3.52 0.69
CA LYS A 34 12.40 -3.77 -0.35
C LYS A 34 11.14 -4.32 0.27
N THR A 35 10.01 -4.04 -0.36
CA THR A 35 8.72 -4.58 0.05
C THR A 35 8.14 -5.42 -1.08
N LEU A 36 7.68 -6.62 -0.74
CA LEU A 36 6.87 -7.45 -1.62
C LEU A 36 5.46 -7.48 -1.04
N LEU A 37 4.50 -7.02 -1.82
CA LEU A 37 3.09 -7.02 -1.46
C LEU A 37 2.39 -8.12 -2.27
N TYR A 38 1.85 -9.11 -1.57
CA TYR A 38 1.19 -10.25 -2.21
C TYR A 38 -0.32 -10.18 -1.94
N TYR A 39 -1.11 -10.25 -3.02
CA TYR A 39 -2.57 -10.22 -2.92
C TYR A 39 -3.12 -11.63 -2.77
N VAL A 40 -3.77 -11.89 -1.64
CA VAL A 40 -4.32 -13.21 -1.33
C VAL A 40 -5.59 -13.48 -2.13
N ASP A 41 -6.42 -12.45 -2.32
CA ASP A 41 -7.71 -12.54 -3.02
C ASP A 41 -7.90 -11.35 -3.95
N ASP A 42 -8.87 -11.49 -4.86
CA ASP A 42 -9.34 -10.36 -5.66
C ASP A 42 -10.04 -9.35 -4.78
N SER A 43 -9.87 -8.07 -5.09
CA SER A 43 -10.56 -6.97 -4.42
C SER A 43 -10.53 -5.74 -5.32
N ASP A 44 -11.27 -4.72 -4.95
CA ASP A 44 -11.23 -3.41 -5.59
C ASP A 44 -10.68 -2.30 -4.68
N GLY A 45 -10.12 -2.68 -3.54
CA GLY A 45 -9.36 -1.75 -2.71
C GLY A 45 -7.93 -1.63 -3.23
N ASP A 46 -7.70 -0.71 -4.14
CA ASP A 46 -6.41 -0.59 -4.83
C ASP A 46 -5.27 -0.23 -3.89
N SER A 47 -4.06 -0.70 -4.23
CA SER A 47 -2.83 -0.15 -3.66
C SER A 47 -2.45 1.08 -4.46
N VAL A 48 -2.19 2.18 -3.77
CA VAL A 48 -1.84 3.46 -4.37
C VAL A 48 -0.37 3.73 -4.08
N PHE A 49 0.41 3.98 -5.13
CA PHE A 49 1.83 4.31 -5.01
C PHE A 49 2.03 5.75 -5.44
N PHE A 50 2.84 6.48 -4.69
CA PHE A 50 3.07 7.90 -4.92
C PHE A 50 4.44 8.14 -5.52
N LYS A 51 4.62 9.26 -6.21
CA LYS A 51 5.92 9.69 -6.70
C LYS A 51 6.84 10.13 -5.58
N ASN A 52 6.26 10.42 -4.42
CA ASN A 52 6.99 10.90 -3.25
C ASN A 52 7.75 9.76 -2.57
N THR A 53 8.94 10.08 -2.08
CA THR A 53 9.77 9.17 -1.29
C THR A 53 10.03 9.75 0.09
N VAL A 54 10.69 9.00 0.96
CA VAL A 54 10.94 9.43 2.34
C VAL A 54 11.67 10.77 2.40
N SER A 55 12.47 11.12 1.39
CA SER A 55 13.19 12.40 1.34
C SER A 55 12.27 13.59 1.08
N ASP A 56 11.06 13.36 0.57
CA ASP A 56 10.12 14.44 0.23
C ASP A 56 9.38 15.00 1.44
N ASN A 57 9.38 14.29 2.56
CA ASN A 57 8.78 14.74 3.82
C ASN A 57 7.33 15.21 3.68
N ILE A 58 6.44 14.30 3.31
CA ILE A 58 5.02 14.60 3.14
C ILE A 58 4.40 15.00 4.49
N LEU A 59 3.90 16.23 4.58
CA LEU A 59 3.25 16.75 5.79
C LEU A 59 1.74 16.60 5.75
N LEU A 60 1.14 16.71 4.55
CA LEU A 60 -0.31 16.64 4.34
C LEU A 60 -0.58 15.74 3.15
N ASP A 61 -1.76 15.10 3.14
CA ASP A 61 -2.19 14.26 2.02
C ASP A 61 -2.19 15.02 0.69
N THR A 62 -2.45 16.32 0.72
CA THR A 62 -2.44 17.17 -0.47
C THR A 62 -1.07 17.29 -1.12
N ASP A 63 0.00 16.97 -0.40
CA ASP A 63 1.36 16.99 -0.92
C ASP A 63 1.68 15.73 -1.71
N ALA A 64 0.87 14.69 -1.60
CA ALA A 64 1.11 13.40 -2.25
C ALA A 64 0.69 13.44 -3.71
N VAL A 65 1.58 12.96 -4.59
CA VAL A 65 1.34 12.88 -6.02
C VAL A 65 1.27 11.41 -6.43
N ILE A 66 0.12 10.98 -6.95
CA ILE A 66 -0.09 9.59 -7.34
C ILE A 66 0.77 9.25 -8.56
N ASP A 67 1.51 8.14 -8.47
CA ASP A 67 2.24 7.56 -9.58
C ASP A 67 1.41 6.47 -10.27
N LYS A 68 0.91 5.50 -9.50
CA LYS A 68 0.11 4.40 -10.06
C LYS A 68 -0.81 3.80 -9.01
N LYS A 69 -1.86 3.15 -9.51
CA LYS A 69 -2.78 2.34 -8.70
C LYS A 69 -2.73 0.91 -9.22
N ILE A 70 -2.68 -0.05 -8.31
CA ILE A 70 -2.66 -1.47 -8.66
C ILE A 70 -3.79 -2.17 -7.96
N SER A 71 -4.66 -2.82 -8.74
CA SER A 71 -5.80 -3.54 -8.18
C SER A 71 -5.37 -4.90 -7.64
N PRO A 72 -5.93 -5.31 -6.50
CA PRO A 72 -5.68 -6.64 -5.97
C PRO A 72 -6.25 -7.72 -6.88
N LYS A 73 -5.41 -8.67 -7.25
CA LYS A 73 -5.82 -9.90 -7.93
C LYS A 73 -5.13 -11.06 -7.26
N LYS A 74 -5.88 -12.11 -6.99
CA LYS A 74 -5.35 -13.32 -6.36
C LYS A 74 -4.07 -13.77 -7.07
N GLY A 75 -2.99 -13.89 -6.30
CA GLY A 75 -1.69 -14.33 -6.80
C GLY A 75 -0.81 -13.24 -7.40
N ARG A 76 -1.33 -12.02 -7.55
CA ARG A 76 -0.52 -10.89 -8.01
C ARG A 76 0.41 -10.43 -6.90
N ALA A 77 1.62 -10.01 -7.26
CA ALA A 77 2.57 -9.44 -6.32
C ALA A 77 3.15 -8.15 -6.88
N VAL A 78 3.47 -7.23 -5.99
CA VAL A 78 4.12 -5.96 -6.32
C VAL A 78 5.39 -5.84 -5.50
N TYR A 79 6.50 -5.54 -6.16
CA TYR A 79 7.81 -5.42 -5.55
C TYR A 79 8.29 -3.98 -5.71
N PHE A 80 8.61 -3.31 -4.60
CA PHE A 80 8.98 -1.89 -4.65
C PHE A 80 9.95 -1.51 -3.54
N ASP A 81 10.61 -0.35 -3.74
CA ASP A 81 11.53 0.20 -2.74
C ASP A 81 10.76 0.66 -1.50
N GLY A 82 11.30 0.35 -0.33
CA GLY A 82 10.65 0.66 0.93
C GLY A 82 10.51 2.15 1.23
N ASP A 83 11.26 3.01 0.54
CA ASP A 83 11.19 4.46 0.74
C ASP A 83 10.05 5.13 -0.04
N ILE A 84 9.30 4.37 -0.85
CA ILE A 84 8.18 4.91 -1.63
C ILE A 84 6.94 5.02 -0.74
N TYR A 85 6.34 6.21 -0.70
CA TYR A 85 5.06 6.38 -0.02
C TYR A 85 3.97 5.63 -0.76
N HIS A 86 3.14 4.94 0.00
CA HIS A 86 2.05 4.13 -0.55
C HIS A 86 0.90 4.03 0.44
N SER A 87 -0.25 3.57 -0.04
CA SER A 87 -1.41 3.31 0.81
C SER A 87 -2.28 2.22 0.20
N GLY A 88 -3.11 1.59 1.02
CA GLY A 88 -4.11 0.63 0.56
C GLY A 88 -5.49 1.20 0.75
N ASN A 89 -6.34 1.11 -0.27
CA ASN A 89 -7.70 1.58 -0.17
C ASN A 89 -8.61 0.52 0.46
N CYS A 90 -9.70 0.98 1.07
CA CYS A 90 -10.77 0.08 1.47
C CYS A 90 -11.51 -0.43 0.24
N PRO A 91 -11.94 -1.69 0.22
CA PRO A 91 -12.76 -2.19 -0.89
C PRO A 91 -14.12 -1.51 -0.91
N ILE A 92 -14.72 -1.41 -2.11
CA ILE A 92 -16.00 -0.75 -2.34
C ILE A 92 -17.07 -1.79 -2.65
N ASP A 93 -16.86 -2.61 -3.68
CA ASP A 93 -17.80 -3.65 -4.10
C ASP A 93 -17.46 -5.02 -3.51
N PHE A 94 -16.25 -5.19 -2.99
CA PHE A 94 -15.80 -6.42 -2.31
C PHE A 94 -15.91 -6.23 -0.81
N ASN A 95 -16.11 -7.32 -0.08
CA ASN A 95 -16.24 -7.27 1.38
C ASN A 95 -14.91 -6.96 2.07
N LYS A 96 -13.82 -7.46 1.50
CA LYS A 96 -12.50 -7.37 2.14
C LYS A 96 -11.39 -7.29 1.11
N ARG A 97 -10.25 -6.85 1.60
CA ARG A 97 -8.97 -6.83 0.90
C ARG A 97 -7.94 -7.50 1.82
N THR A 98 -7.31 -8.57 1.36
CA THR A 98 -6.32 -9.29 2.14
C THR A 98 -4.99 -9.34 1.40
N VAL A 99 -3.95 -8.87 2.07
CA VAL A 99 -2.59 -8.82 1.52
C VAL A 99 -1.59 -9.35 2.54
N ILE A 100 -0.44 -9.81 2.05
CA ILE A 100 0.70 -10.15 2.89
C ILE A 100 1.85 -9.25 2.49
N ASN A 101 2.39 -8.51 3.46
CA ASN A 101 3.55 -7.64 3.28
C ASN A 101 4.80 -8.37 3.74
N PHE A 102 5.80 -8.41 2.88
CA PHE A 102 7.13 -8.90 3.22
C PHE A 102 8.10 -7.74 3.07
N ASP A 103 8.71 -7.29 4.19
CA ASP A 103 9.75 -6.28 4.18
C ASP A 103 11.09 -6.95 4.45
N PHE A 104 12.07 -6.74 3.57
CA PHE A 104 13.35 -7.42 3.70
C PHE A 104 14.52 -6.55 3.24
N LYS A 105 15.66 -6.77 3.87
CA LYS A 105 16.90 -6.08 3.52
C LYS A 105 17.42 -6.54 2.16
N VAL A 106 18.05 -5.64 1.47
CA VAL A 106 18.72 -5.90 0.18
C VAL A 106 20.21 -5.57 0.30
#